data_e443dfe10da421b3e745709bf474fd76
#
_entry.id   e443dfe10da421b3e745709bf474fd76
#
_cell.length_a   1.000
_cell.length_b   1.000
_cell.length_c   1.000
_cell.angle_alpha   90.00
_cell.angle_beta   90.00
_cell.angle_gamma   90.00
#
_symmetry.space_group_name_H-M   'P 1'
#
loop_
_entity.id
_entity.type
_entity.pdbx_description
1 polymer ?
#
loop_
_entity_poly.entity_id
_entity_poly.type
_entity_poly.pdbx_seq_one_letter_code
_entity_poly.pdbx_strand_id
1 'polypeptide(L)'
;MDEWFERSPFVGFIPWIIYWVVADGPSTWMFGAICAVIATLIMGVSAGFGGLRLLDVVTVVFFAGVTIAGIIVGAEDRDWMDNYATTLSSGVLALMALGSLAFEPFTAQYARESAPRQDWEQAAFRRTNQTLTLMWALVFALTAVLGYVAVASPTTVHWSKAVIPVVVIVGAFGMTQIYPQRARDKARPHTA
;
A
#
# COMPACT_ATOMS: atom_id res chain seq x y z
N MET A 1 3.16 7.88 22.59
CA MET A 1 2.45 6.92 21.69
C MET A 1 2.67 7.31 20.22
N ASP A 2 3.38 8.38 19.99
CA ASP A 2 3.22 9.15 18.75
C ASP A 2 4.38 8.94 17.76
N GLU A 3 5.61 8.79 18.19
CA GLU A 3 6.74 8.61 17.25
C GLU A 3 6.78 7.24 16.54
N TRP A 4 6.25 6.19 17.15
CA TRP A 4 6.23 4.86 16.55
C TRP A 4 5.21 4.76 15.41
N PHE A 5 4.09 5.46 15.53
CA PHE A 5 3.05 5.45 14.51
C PHE A 5 3.51 6.21 13.25
N GLU A 6 4.16 7.37 13.41
CA GLU A 6 4.65 8.20 12.29
C GLU A 6 5.73 7.53 11.44
N ARG A 7 6.52 6.63 12.04
CA ARG A 7 7.60 5.88 11.37
C ARG A 7 7.16 4.54 10.80
N SER A 8 5.89 4.21 10.89
CA SER A 8 5.35 2.94 10.41
C SER A 8 5.00 2.99 8.94
N PRO A 9 5.20 1.89 8.16
CA PRO A 9 4.67 1.77 6.80
C PRO A 9 3.17 2.03 6.70
N PHE A 10 2.44 1.87 7.81
CA PHE A 10 1.00 2.13 7.88
C PHE A 10 0.62 3.55 7.49
N VAL A 11 1.44 4.52 7.88
CA VAL A 11 1.19 5.94 7.60
C VAL A 11 1.17 6.18 6.08
N GLY A 12 2.08 5.57 5.34
CA GLY A 12 2.11 5.67 3.88
C GLY A 12 0.88 5.06 3.19
N PHE A 13 0.15 4.15 3.85
CA PHE A 13 -1.08 3.58 3.31
C PHE A 13 -2.35 4.33 3.68
N ILE A 14 -2.31 5.33 4.56
CA ILE A 14 -3.49 6.11 4.96
C ILE A 14 -4.25 6.69 3.76
N PRO A 15 -3.60 7.34 2.76
CA PRO A 15 -4.29 7.86 1.59
C PRO A 15 -5.03 6.77 0.79
N TRP A 16 -4.45 5.57 0.69
CA TRP A 16 -5.05 4.42 0.00
C TRP A 16 -6.27 3.90 0.75
N ILE A 17 -6.19 3.82 2.08
CA ILE A 17 -7.32 3.43 2.94
C ILE A 17 -8.47 4.44 2.81
N ILE A 18 -8.16 5.74 2.84
CA ILE A 18 -9.14 6.81 2.62
C ILE A 18 -9.80 6.63 1.25
N TYR A 19 -9.00 6.40 0.21
CA TYR A 19 -9.52 6.16 -1.13
C TYR A 19 -10.48 4.97 -1.16
N TRP A 20 -10.09 3.81 -0.64
CA TRP A 20 -10.93 2.61 -0.66
C TRP A 20 -12.22 2.76 0.13
N VAL A 21 -12.21 3.52 1.23
CA VAL A 21 -13.41 3.79 2.03
C VAL A 21 -14.34 4.78 1.33
N VAL A 22 -13.80 5.82 0.71
CA VAL A 22 -14.60 6.86 0.05
C VAL A 22 -15.08 6.41 -1.32
N ALA A 23 -14.29 5.63 -2.05
CA ALA A 23 -14.60 5.15 -3.40
C ALA A 23 -15.53 3.91 -3.44
N ASP A 24 -16.21 3.59 -2.34
CA ASP A 24 -17.11 2.41 -2.25
C ASP A 24 -18.52 2.67 -2.82
N GLY A 25 -18.83 3.90 -3.23
CA GLY A 25 -20.13 4.28 -3.77
C GLY A 25 -20.09 4.75 -5.23
N PRO A 26 -21.25 4.77 -5.92
CA PRO A 26 -21.36 5.23 -7.28
C PRO A 26 -20.81 6.66 -7.44
N SER A 27 -19.90 6.85 -8.39
CA SER A 27 -19.28 8.16 -8.70
C SER A 27 -18.47 8.79 -7.55
N THR A 28 -18.14 8.04 -6.50
CA THR A 28 -17.35 8.56 -5.36
C THR A 28 -15.84 8.38 -5.51
N TRP A 29 -15.38 7.59 -6.49
CA TRP A 29 -13.97 7.32 -6.73
C TRP A 29 -13.14 8.60 -6.98
N MET A 30 -13.70 9.59 -7.65
CA MET A 30 -13.03 10.88 -7.87
C MET A 30 -12.85 11.66 -6.55
N PHE A 31 -13.89 11.70 -5.71
CA PHE A 31 -13.80 12.33 -4.38
C PHE A 31 -12.80 11.58 -3.49
N GLY A 32 -12.80 10.26 -3.54
CA GLY A 32 -11.81 9.43 -2.87
C GLY A 32 -10.39 9.76 -3.30
N ALA A 33 -10.15 9.94 -4.60
CA ALA A 33 -8.85 10.32 -5.14
C ALA A 33 -8.42 11.72 -4.66
N ILE A 34 -9.32 12.71 -4.68
CA ILE A 34 -9.05 14.06 -4.18
C ILE A 34 -8.70 14.02 -2.68
N CYS A 35 -9.48 13.30 -1.88
CA CYS A 35 -9.21 13.12 -0.45
C CYS A 35 -7.84 12.48 -0.20
N ALA A 36 -7.47 11.48 -1.01
CA ALA A 36 -6.19 10.80 -0.92
C ALA A 36 -5.01 11.74 -1.28
N VAL A 37 -5.15 12.57 -2.33
CA VAL A 37 -4.15 13.60 -2.66
C VAL A 37 -3.98 14.59 -1.50
N ILE A 38 -5.08 15.11 -0.97
CA ILE A 38 -5.04 16.06 0.16
C ILE A 38 -4.36 15.42 1.37
N ALA A 39 -4.72 14.18 1.71
CA ALA A 39 -4.11 13.45 2.81
C ALA A 39 -2.59 13.28 2.61
N THR A 40 -2.16 12.91 1.40
CA THR A 40 -0.74 12.75 1.07
C THR A 40 0.02 14.07 1.20
N LEU A 41 -0.56 15.17 0.73
CA LEU A 41 0.05 16.50 0.85
C LEU A 41 0.18 16.95 2.32
N ILE A 42 -0.87 16.78 3.12
CA ILE A 42 -0.84 17.10 4.54
C ILE A 42 0.27 16.31 5.24
N MET A 43 0.35 15.01 4.98
CA MET A 43 1.35 14.13 5.59
C MET A 43 2.76 14.46 5.10
N GLY A 44 2.94 14.78 3.81
CA GLY A 44 4.22 15.21 3.25
C GLY A 44 4.72 16.51 3.87
N VAL A 45 3.85 17.50 4.05
CA VAL A 45 4.17 18.76 4.72
C VAL A 45 4.55 18.51 6.18
N SER A 46 3.79 17.69 6.89
CA SER A 46 4.06 17.36 8.30
C SER A 46 5.40 16.64 8.49
N ALA A 47 5.79 15.80 7.53
CA ALA A 47 7.09 15.12 7.50
C ALA A 47 8.26 16.03 7.01
N GLY A 48 7.99 17.28 6.67
CA GLY A 48 9.02 18.23 6.21
C GLY A 48 9.61 17.91 4.84
N PHE A 49 8.92 17.15 3.98
CA PHE A 49 9.40 16.65 2.69
C PHE A 49 10.81 15.99 2.75
N GLY A 50 11.23 15.55 3.94
CA GLY A 50 12.59 15.11 4.25
C GLY A 50 12.97 13.72 3.75
N GLY A 51 12.34 13.25 2.68
CA GLY A 51 12.63 11.97 2.03
C GLY A 51 11.36 11.42 1.40
N LEU A 52 11.07 11.81 0.15
CA LEU A 52 9.98 11.21 -0.63
C LEU A 52 10.25 9.71 -0.78
N ARG A 53 9.37 8.92 -0.21
CA ARG A 53 9.42 7.46 -0.36
C ARG A 53 8.74 7.07 -1.66
N LEU A 54 9.13 5.92 -2.20
CA LEU A 54 8.54 5.41 -3.44
C LEU A 54 7.00 5.35 -3.37
N LEU A 55 6.46 4.89 -2.26
CA LEU A 55 5.01 4.82 -2.06
C LEU A 55 4.35 6.20 -2.12
N ASP A 56 4.97 7.24 -1.52
CA ASP A 56 4.42 8.60 -1.54
C ASP A 56 4.36 9.16 -2.96
N VAL A 57 5.43 8.96 -3.75
CA VAL A 57 5.47 9.36 -5.16
C VAL A 57 4.40 8.65 -5.98
N VAL A 58 4.30 7.33 -5.84
CA VAL A 58 3.28 6.53 -6.54
C VAL A 58 1.87 6.95 -6.13
N THR A 59 1.66 7.24 -4.85
CA THR A 59 0.38 7.74 -4.32
C THR A 59 -0.03 9.05 -5.00
N VAL A 60 0.85 10.04 -5.01
CA VAL A 60 0.55 11.35 -5.65
C VAL A 60 0.29 11.18 -7.13
N VAL A 61 1.17 10.46 -7.85
CA VAL A 61 1.04 10.27 -9.30
C VAL A 61 -0.27 9.53 -9.65
N PHE A 62 -0.57 8.46 -8.92
CA PHE A 62 -1.78 7.67 -9.15
C PHE A 62 -3.05 8.49 -8.89
N PHE A 63 -3.19 9.09 -7.72
CA PHE A 63 -4.42 9.81 -7.36
C PHE A 63 -4.58 11.12 -8.11
N ALA A 64 -3.50 11.81 -8.45
CA ALA A 64 -3.56 12.95 -9.38
C ALA A 64 -4.02 12.50 -10.77
N GLY A 65 -3.50 11.39 -11.28
CA GLY A 65 -3.94 10.81 -12.56
C GLY A 65 -5.41 10.41 -12.54
N VAL A 66 -5.88 9.76 -11.49
CA VAL A 66 -7.29 9.39 -11.29
C VAL A 66 -8.18 10.63 -11.22
N THR A 67 -7.76 11.67 -10.49
CA THR A 67 -8.50 12.94 -10.39
C THR A 67 -8.61 13.63 -11.75
N ILE A 68 -7.51 13.71 -12.50
CA ILE A 68 -7.48 14.30 -13.85
C ILE A 68 -8.37 13.48 -14.79
N ALA A 69 -8.28 12.14 -14.75
CA ALA A 69 -9.15 11.29 -15.54
C ALA A 69 -10.63 11.56 -15.23
N GLY A 70 -10.98 11.71 -13.95
CA GLY A 70 -12.35 12.01 -13.55
C GLY A 70 -12.90 13.36 -14.04
N ILE A 71 -12.02 14.32 -14.31
CA ILE A 71 -12.40 15.61 -14.89
C ILE A 71 -12.63 15.49 -16.41
N ILE A 72 -11.83 14.67 -17.09
CA ILE A 72 -11.82 14.56 -18.56
C ILE A 72 -12.85 13.55 -19.05
N VAL A 73 -13.05 12.47 -18.31
CA VAL A 73 -13.89 11.33 -18.69
C VAL A 73 -15.37 11.69 -18.59
N GLY A 74 -16.14 11.35 -19.65
CA GLY A 74 -17.58 11.57 -19.71
C GLY A 74 -18.38 10.72 -18.72
N ALA A 75 -19.67 11.05 -18.55
CA ALA A 75 -20.54 10.35 -17.60
C ALA A 75 -20.67 8.85 -17.89
N GLU A 76 -20.65 8.45 -19.17
CA GLU A 76 -20.79 7.04 -19.60
C GLU A 76 -19.59 6.17 -19.19
N ASP A 77 -18.38 6.76 -19.15
CA ASP A 77 -17.16 6.03 -18.79
C ASP A 77 -16.89 6.00 -17.26
N ARG A 78 -17.67 6.76 -16.47
CA ARG A 78 -17.53 6.79 -15.00
C ARG A 78 -17.92 5.47 -14.36
N ASP A 79 -18.90 4.75 -14.90
CA ASP A 79 -19.30 3.43 -14.40
C ASP A 79 -18.17 2.40 -14.51
N TRP A 80 -17.34 2.51 -15.56
CA TRP A 80 -16.15 1.67 -15.67
C TRP A 80 -15.15 1.96 -14.55
N MET A 81 -14.88 3.23 -14.24
CA MET A 81 -14.00 3.62 -13.15
C MET A 81 -14.53 3.16 -11.79
N ASP A 82 -15.84 3.29 -11.54
CA ASP A 82 -16.47 2.78 -10.31
C ASP A 82 -16.25 1.28 -10.13
N ASN A 83 -16.38 0.51 -11.20
CA ASN A 83 -16.22 -0.93 -11.15
C ASN A 83 -14.75 -1.37 -10.95
N TYR A 84 -13.81 -0.68 -11.58
CA TYR A 84 -12.40 -1.09 -11.60
C TYR A 84 -11.49 -0.30 -10.65
N ALA A 85 -12.01 0.66 -9.87
CA ALA A 85 -11.22 1.50 -8.97
C ALA A 85 -10.33 0.69 -8.02
N THR A 86 -10.90 -0.32 -7.36
CA THR A 86 -10.17 -1.20 -6.44
C THR A 86 -9.13 -2.06 -7.18
N THR A 87 -9.48 -2.60 -8.34
CA THR A 87 -8.58 -3.40 -9.18
C THR A 87 -7.38 -2.59 -9.64
N LEU A 88 -7.62 -1.37 -10.14
CA LEU A 88 -6.57 -0.48 -10.62
C LEU A 88 -5.63 -0.04 -9.49
N SER A 89 -6.20 0.42 -8.37
CA SER A 89 -5.41 0.87 -7.23
C SER A 89 -4.53 -0.24 -6.64
N SER A 90 -5.10 -1.42 -6.45
CA SER A 90 -4.35 -2.59 -5.97
C SER A 90 -3.32 -3.07 -7.00
N GLY A 91 -3.65 -3.02 -8.30
CA GLY A 91 -2.71 -3.36 -9.38
C GLY A 91 -1.50 -2.45 -9.41
N VAL A 92 -1.70 -1.15 -9.26
CA VAL A 92 -0.59 -0.18 -9.20
C VAL A 92 0.29 -0.42 -7.97
N LEU A 93 -0.31 -0.69 -6.80
CA LEU A 93 0.45 -1.06 -5.60
C LEU A 93 1.25 -2.35 -5.78
N ALA A 94 0.66 -3.36 -6.44
CA ALA A 94 1.37 -4.60 -6.76
C ALA A 94 2.58 -4.35 -7.68
N LEU A 95 2.39 -3.58 -8.74
CA LEU A 95 3.47 -3.23 -9.67
C LEU A 95 4.56 -2.40 -9.00
N MET A 96 4.19 -1.43 -8.15
CA MET A 96 5.12 -0.64 -7.37
C MET A 96 5.95 -1.53 -6.44
N ALA A 97 5.30 -2.41 -5.69
CA ALA A 97 5.98 -3.31 -4.76
C ALA A 97 6.92 -4.29 -5.49
N LEU A 98 6.46 -4.90 -6.59
CA LEU A 98 7.30 -5.79 -7.42
C LEU A 98 8.46 -5.03 -8.05
N GLY A 99 8.20 -3.86 -8.64
CA GLY A 99 9.24 -3.02 -9.25
C GLY A 99 10.29 -2.58 -8.25
N SER A 100 9.90 -2.28 -7.01
CA SER A 100 10.83 -1.89 -5.95
C SER A 100 11.83 -2.99 -5.57
N LEU A 101 11.49 -4.27 -5.79
CA LEU A 101 12.42 -5.39 -5.54
C LEU A 101 13.64 -5.36 -6.46
N ALA A 102 13.53 -4.75 -7.65
CA ALA A 102 14.66 -4.66 -8.58
C ALA A 102 15.72 -3.63 -8.14
N PHE A 103 15.35 -2.67 -7.30
CA PHE A 103 16.22 -1.58 -6.85
C PHE A 103 16.37 -1.60 -5.33
N GLU A 104 15.37 -1.09 -4.65
CA GLU A 104 15.30 -1.05 -3.19
C GLU A 104 13.87 -1.41 -2.74
N PRO A 105 13.71 -2.49 -1.95
CA PRO A 105 12.40 -2.87 -1.41
C PRO A 105 11.73 -1.69 -0.71
N PHE A 106 10.48 -1.35 -1.09
CA PHE A 106 9.81 -0.19 -0.52
C PHE A 106 9.69 -0.26 1.00
N THR A 107 9.56 -1.47 1.57
CA THR A 107 9.54 -1.67 3.02
C THR A 107 10.87 -1.31 3.69
N ALA A 108 12.00 -1.39 2.98
CA ALA A 108 13.30 -1.01 3.51
C ALA A 108 13.39 0.51 3.76
N GLN A 109 12.72 1.32 2.93
CA GLN A 109 12.68 2.77 3.10
C GLN A 109 12.06 3.16 4.45
N TYR A 110 10.99 2.48 4.85
CA TYR A 110 10.36 2.66 6.16
C TYR A 110 11.18 2.05 7.31
N ALA A 111 11.75 0.86 7.09
CA ALA A 111 12.54 0.17 8.12
C ALA A 111 13.80 0.96 8.50
N ARG A 112 14.40 1.72 7.58
CA ARG A 112 15.58 2.56 7.85
C ARG A 112 15.31 3.66 8.86
N GLU A 113 14.09 4.16 8.97
CA GLU A 113 13.75 5.22 9.94
C GLU A 113 13.80 4.74 11.39
N SER A 114 13.58 3.44 11.60
CA SER A 114 13.60 2.82 12.92
C SER A 114 14.82 1.93 13.19
N ALA A 115 15.64 1.66 12.17
CA ALA A 115 16.81 0.81 12.28
C ALA A 115 18.12 1.63 12.33
N PRO A 116 19.10 1.25 13.18
CA PRO A 116 20.43 1.87 13.19
C PRO A 116 21.09 1.74 11.81
N ARG A 117 21.84 2.77 11.40
CA ARG A 117 22.50 2.79 10.07
C ARG A 117 23.42 1.61 9.81
N GLN A 118 24.09 1.11 10.86
CA GLN A 118 24.96 -0.05 10.79
C GLN A 118 24.27 -1.34 10.37
N ASP A 119 22.93 -1.42 10.54
CA ASP A 119 22.16 -2.61 10.22
C ASP A 119 21.68 -2.63 8.74
N TRP A 120 21.70 -1.49 8.04
CA TRP A 120 21.15 -1.36 6.69
C TRP A 120 21.82 -2.24 5.64
N GLU A 121 23.14 -2.48 5.79
CA GLU A 121 23.92 -3.30 4.87
C GLU A 121 23.90 -4.79 5.23
N GLN A 122 23.35 -5.15 6.38
CA GLN A 122 23.30 -6.53 6.81
C GLN A 122 22.40 -7.36 5.90
N ALA A 123 22.87 -8.55 5.54
CA ALA A 123 22.09 -9.48 4.70
C ALA A 123 20.74 -9.83 5.32
N ALA A 124 20.65 -9.89 6.64
CA ALA A 124 19.39 -10.12 7.36
C ALA A 124 18.37 -8.99 7.14
N PHE A 125 18.80 -7.72 7.21
CA PHE A 125 17.96 -6.56 6.96
C PHE A 125 17.40 -6.58 5.53
N ARG A 126 18.28 -6.80 4.55
CA ARG A 126 17.90 -6.85 3.12
C ARG A 126 16.91 -7.98 2.84
N ARG A 127 17.21 -9.21 3.30
CA ARG A 127 16.32 -10.38 3.11
C ARG A 127 14.96 -10.17 3.76
N THR A 128 14.93 -9.64 4.99
CA THR A 128 13.67 -9.35 5.70
C THR A 128 12.79 -8.40 4.88
N ASN A 129 13.36 -7.28 4.42
CA ASN A 129 12.60 -6.30 3.63
C ASN A 129 12.21 -6.82 2.25
N GLN A 130 13.05 -7.62 1.58
CA GLN A 130 12.68 -8.30 0.33
C GLN A 130 11.49 -9.23 0.54
N THR A 131 11.51 -10.04 1.60
CA THR A 131 10.40 -10.97 1.92
C THR A 131 9.12 -10.22 2.22
N LEU A 132 9.18 -9.14 3.01
CA LEU A 132 8.02 -8.32 3.33
C LEU A 132 7.47 -7.60 2.10
N THR A 133 8.33 -7.05 1.25
CA THR A 133 7.92 -6.40 0.00
C THR A 133 7.27 -7.40 -0.96
N LEU A 134 7.82 -8.60 -1.09
CA LEU A 134 7.21 -9.66 -1.91
C LEU A 134 5.85 -10.09 -1.35
N MET A 135 5.73 -10.23 -0.05
CA MET A 135 4.46 -10.53 0.62
C MET A 135 3.41 -9.47 0.28
N TRP A 136 3.74 -8.19 0.42
CA TRP A 136 2.84 -7.09 0.06
C TRP A 136 2.48 -7.07 -1.42
N ALA A 137 3.45 -7.33 -2.29
CA ALA A 137 3.19 -7.43 -3.73
C ALA A 137 2.16 -8.52 -4.05
N LEU A 138 2.28 -9.70 -3.42
CA LEU A 138 1.34 -10.80 -3.58
C LEU A 138 -0.05 -10.46 -3.01
N VAL A 139 -0.11 -9.78 -1.86
CA VAL A 139 -1.36 -9.30 -1.26
C VAL A 139 -2.09 -8.35 -2.21
N PHE A 140 -1.39 -7.35 -2.75
CA PHE A 140 -2.00 -6.40 -3.69
C PHE A 140 -2.38 -7.06 -5.01
N ALA A 141 -1.55 -7.96 -5.55
CA ALA A 141 -1.88 -8.70 -6.75
C ALA A 141 -3.13 -9.57 -6.55
N LEU A 142 -3.23 -10.28 -5.43
CA LEU A 142 -4.42 -11.05 -5.08
C LEU A 142 -5.66 -10.15 -4.97
N THR A 143 -5.54 -9.01 -4.30
CA THR A 143 -6.65 -8.04 -4.16
C THR A 143 -7.09 -7.50 -5.52
N ALA A 144 -6.15 -7.20 -6.43
CA ALA A 144 -6.46 -6.77 -7.80
C ALA A 144 -7.21 -7.87 -8.58
N VAL A 145 -6.75 -9.10 -8.50
CA VAL A 145 -7.42 -10.25 -9.16
C VAL A 145 -8.82 -10.46 -8.60
N LEU A 146 -8.98 -10.43 -7.28
CA LEU A 146 -10.30 -10.57 -6.64
C LEU A 146 -11.25 -9.44 -7.01
N GLY A 147 -10.75 -8.21 -7.12
CA GLY A 147 -11.51 -7.06 -7.61
C GLY A 147 -12.00 -7.28 -9.04
N TYR A 148 -11.12 -7.76 -9.93
CA TYR A 148 -11.48 -8.08 -11.31
C TYR A 148 -12.53 -9.21 -11.39
N VAL A 149 -12.33 -10.30 -10.64
CA VAL A 149 -13.29 -11.42 -10.57
C VAL A 149 -14.66 -10.96 -10.07
N ALA A 150 -14.68 -10.05 -9.11
CA ALA A 150 -15.94 -9.52 -8.57
C ALA A 150 -16.74 -8.70 -9.60
N VAL A 151 -16.05 -8.01 -10.52
CA VAL A 151 -16.69 -7.32 -11.64
C VAL A 151 -17.20 -8.32 -12.68
N ALA A 152 -16.41 -9.35 -12.99
CA ALA A 152 -16.76 -10.37 -13.98
C ALA A 152 -17.87 -11.34 -13.50
N SER A 153 -18.04 -11.51 -12.18
CA SER A 153 -18.95 -12.49 -11.57
C SER A 153 -19.73 -11.86 -10.41
N PRO A 154 -20.85 -11.19 -10.67
CA PRO A 154 -21.63 -10.45 -9.65
C PRO A 154 -22.09 -11.30 -8.45
N THR A 155 -22.22 -12.62 -8.60
CA THR A 155 -22.65 -13.53 -7.54
C THR A 155 -21.62 -13.68 -6.39
N THR A 156 -20.34 -13.34 -6.62
CA THR A 156 -19.26 -13.48 -5.64
C THR A 156 -18.88 -12.17 -4.95
N VAL A 157 -19.63 -11.10 -5.22
CA VAL A 157 -19.29 -9.70 -4.89
C VAL A 157 -18.94 -9.46 -3.43
N HIS A 158 -19.71 -10.01 -2.48
CA HIS A 158 -19.51 -9.67 -1.07
C HIS A 158 -18.21 -10.22 -0.48
N TRP A 159 -17.83 -11.45 -0.81
CA TRP A 159 -16.62 -12.08 -0.25
C TRP A 159 -15.35 -11.63 -0.95
N SER A 160 -15.38 -11.49 -2.27
CA SER A 160 -14.20 -11.13 -3.05
C SER A 160 -13.86 -9.64 -3.00
N LYS A 161 -14.85 -8.75 -2.91
CA LYS A 161 -14.61 -7.30 -2.85
C LYS A 161 -14.26 -6.79 -1.45
N ALA A 162 -14.85 -7.34 -0.40
CA ALA A 162 -14.72 -6.76 0.93
C ALA A 162 -13.98 -7.68 1.91
N VAL A 163 -14.46 -8.91 2.12
CA VAL A 163 -13.99 -9.72 3.24
C VAL A 163 -12.58 -10.26 3.02
N ILE A 164 -12.31 -10.88 1.87
CA ILE A 164 -11.01 -11.49 1.60
C ILE A 164 -9.89 -10.43 1.55
N PRO A 165 -10.02 -9.31 0.82
CA PRO A 165 -9.00 -8.25 0.82
C PRO A 165 -8.71 -7.70 2.22
N VAL A 166 -9.73 -7.44 3.02
CA VAL A 166 -9.54 -6.94 4.39
C VAL A 166 -8.78 -7.94 5.25
N VAL A 167 -9.17 -9.22 5.25
CA VAL A 167 -8.49 -10.26 6.03
C VAL A 167 -7.03 -10.42 5.59
N VAL A 168 -6.76 -10.42 4.29
CA VAL A 168 -5.41 -10.58 3.75
C VAL A 168 -4.54 -9.37 4.08
N ILE A 169 -5.06 -8.15 3.96
CA ILE A 169 -4.35 -6.92 4.31
C ILE A 169 -4.06 -6.88 5.81
N VAL A 170 -5.03 -7.16 6.67
CA VAL A 170 -4.83 -7.21 8.13
C VAL A 170 -3.81 -8.27 8.52
N GLY A 171 -3.84 -9.44 7.88
CA GLY A 171 -2.84 -10.50 8.06
C GLY A 171 -1.45 -10.04 7.66
N ALA A 172 -1.31 -9.35 6.52
CA ALA A 172 -0.04 -8.81 6.04
C ALA A 172 0.52 -7.75 6.99
N PHE A 173 -0.33 -6.88 7.54
CA PHE A 173 0.07 -5.93 8.57
C PHE A 173 0.60 -6.63 9.83
N GLY A 174 -0.10 -7.65 10.33
CA GLY A 174 0.37 -8.46 11.44
C GLY A 174 1.73 -9.10 11.18
N MET A 175 1.94 -9.67 10.00
CA MET A 175 3.21 -10.25 9.59
C MET A 175 4.33 -9.20 9.49
N THR A 176 4.03 -8.00 9.02
CA THR A 176 5.01 -6.90 8.94
C THR A 176 5.56 -6.52 10.32
N GLN A 177 4.77 -6.68 11.38
CA GLN A 177 5.21 -6.43 12.75
C GLN A 177 5.99 -7.61 13.35
N ILE A 178 5.51 -8.84 13.14
CA ILE A 178 6.03 -10.03 13.80
C ILE A 178 7.29 -10.57 13.11
N TYR A 179 7.35 -10.52 11.79
CA TYR A 179 8.42 -11.14 11.01
C TYR A 179 9.83 -10.57 11.32
N PRO A 180 10.04 -9.25 11.40
CA PRO A 180 11.34 -8.68 11.75
C PRO A 180 11.81 -9.07 13.17
N GLN A 181 10.88 -9.17 14.12
CA GLN A 181 11.17 -9.57 15.48
C GLN A 181 11.68 -11.02 15.51
N ARG A 182 10.97 -11.93 14.86
CA ARG A 182 11.38 -13.35 14.76
C ARG A 182 12.71 -13.53 14.02
N ALA A 183 12.97 -12.72 13.01
CA ALA A 183 14.24 -12.76 12.28
C ALA A 183 15.42 -12.32 13.17
N ARG A 184 15.23 -11.30 14.03
CA ARG A 184 16.23 -10.83 14.99
C ARG A 184 16.47 -11.87 16.09
N ASP A 185 15.45 -12.51 16.62
CA ASP A 185 15.55 -13.52 17.68
C ASP A 185 16.32 -14.75 17.19
N LYS A 186 16.10 -15.18 15.94
CA LYS A 186 16.85 -16.27 15.32
C LYS A 186 18.32 -15.93 15.04
N ALA A 187 18.65 -14.66 14.86
CA ALA A 187 20.01 -14.21 14.61
C ALA A 187 20.83 -14.00 15.90
N ARG A 188 20.20 -14.00 17.09
CA ARG A 188 20.91 -13.94 18.37
C ARG A 188 21.54 -15.28 18.64
N PRO A 189 22.89 -15.36 18.86
CA PRO A 189 23.51 -16.60 19.29
C PRO A 189 22.93 -16.99 20.67
N HIS A 190 22.55 -18.26 20.80
CA HIS A 190 22.20 -18.82 22.10
C HIS A 190 23.51 -18.76 22.96
N THR A 191 23.65 -17.72 23.76
CA THR A 191 24.65 -17.71 24.85
C THR A 191 24.08 -18.63 25.92
N ALA A 192 24.52 -19.88 25.88
CA ALA A 192 24.43 -20.83 27.00
C ALA A 192 25.51 -20.54 28.03
#